data_6a728a56b070ec804c30c8b716d0e02c
#
_entry.id   6a728a56b070ec804c30c8b716d0e02c
#
_cell.length_a   1.000
_cell.length_b   1.000
_cell.length_c   1.000
_cell.angle_alpha   90.00
_cell.angle_beta   90.00
_cell.angle_gamma   90.00
#
_symmetry.space_group_name_H-M   'P 1'
#
loop_
_entity.id
_entity.type
_entity.pdbx_description
1 polymer ?
#
loop_
_entity_poly.entity_id
_entity_poly.type
_entity_poly.pdbx_seq_one_letter_code
_entity_poly.pdbx_strand_id
1 'polypeptide(L)'
;VFTPPAKIRDSLYTEGQEYMYADTLIEYKGLYHMYPNNAIYSEVRWMPASSRPLIEYAPQTAEVPVLDIGGNDIGALSINNSLYYKLTEKRFNKHYKPPYYYPEPTNANYDKGNMDRFFAQRINDMSDITEINADEFDRKNDTNKPGIDEGLYKFLKLQWTIDGPIDDVRAANVRVISYAERNDQFYNLSTYLTDHDEFHKNRHKMLEEEYPD
;
A
#
# COMPACT_ATOMS: atom_id res chain seq x y z
N VAL A 1 43.54 27.30 -18.73
CA VAL A 1 43.32 28.78 -18.75
C VAL A 1 42.82 29.17 -17.38
N PHE A 2 43.52 30.04 -16.66
CA PHE A 2 43.11 30.52 -15.32
C PHE A 2 41.96 31.52 -15.48
N THR A 3 40.81 31.25 -14.87
CA THR A 3 39.69 32.19 -14.85
C THR A 3 39.70 32.94 -13.51
N PRO A 4 39.81 34.28 -13.50
CA PRO A 4 39.81 35.06 -12.27
C PRO A 4 38.48 34.86 -11.50
N PRO A 5 38.51 34.71 -10.15
CA PRO A 5 37.31 34.47 -9.35
C PRO A 5 36.20 35.51 -9.56
N ALA A 6 36.54 36.76 -9.81
CA ALA A 6 35.59 37.85 -10.08
C ALA A 6 34.71 37.66 -11.34
N LYS A 7 35.07 36.74 -12.24
CA LYS A 7 34.30 36.43 -13.44
C LYS A 7 33.44 35.18 -13.29
N ILE A 8 33.54 34.47 -12.20
CA ILE A 8 32.75 33.27 -11.90
C ILE A 8 31.49 33.73 -11.12
N ARG A 9 30.33 33.34 -11.60
CA ARG A 9 29.08 33.53 -10.82
C ARG A 9 28.96 32.36 -9.84
N ASP A 10 29.15 32.64 -8.57
CA ASP A 10 29.01 31.66 -7.51
C ASP A 10 27.68 31.82 -6.75
N SER A 11 27.37 30.90 -5.85
CA SER A 11 26.19 30.95 -4.97
C SER A 11 24.85 31.02 -5.69
N LEU A 12 24.78 30.53 -6.91
CA LEU A 12 23.52 30.37 -7.62
C LEU A 12 22.77 29.14 -7.08
N TYR A 13 21.43 29.15 -7.15
CA TYR A 13 20.60 28.08 -6.62
C TYR A 13 19.54 27.68 -7.66
N THR A 14 19.30 26.36 -7.75
CA THR A 14 18.18 25.80 -8.54
C THR A 14 17.31 24.90 -7.67
N GLU A 15 15.98 25.05 -7.83
CA GLU A 15 15.00 24.16 -7.19
C GLU A 15 14.73 22.88 -7.99
N GLY A 16 15.38 22.72 -9.12
CA GLY A 16 15.20 21.61 -10.06
C GLY A 16 14.61 22.07 -11.39
N GLN A 17 14.52 21.13 -12.35
CA GLN A 17 14.04 21.34 -13.72
C GLN A 17 14.86 22.32 -14.59
N GLU A 18 16.00 22.78 -14.09
CA GLU A 18 16.91 23.66 -14.82
C GLU A 18 18.18 22.93 -15.26
N TYR A 19 18.71 22.10 -14.37
CA TYR A 19 19.98 21.39 -14.61
C TYR A 19 19.93 19.93 -14.17
N MET A 20 20.77 19.09 -14.81
CA MET A 20 21.02 17.72 -14.43
C MET A 20 22.51 17.41 -14.49
N TYR A 21 22.96 16.39 -13.77
CA TYR A 21 24.35 15.92 -13.84
C TYR A 21 24.64 15.36 -15.22
N ALA A 22 25.76 15.80 -15.83
CA ALA A 22 26.15 15.39 -17.16
C ALA A 22 26.51 13.89 -17.29
N ASP A 23 26.93 13.27 -16.18
CA ASP A 23 27.34 11.87 -16.10
C ASP A 23 26.24 10.88 -15.78
N THR A 24 25.27 11.29 -14.94
CA THR A 24 24.18 10.41 -14.47
C THR A 24 22.82 10.77 -15.05
N LEU A 25 22.70 11.94 -15.68
CA LEU A 25 21.42 12.50 -16.19
C LEU A 25 20.33 12.62 -15.11
N ILE A 26 20.73 12.64 -13.83
CA ILE A 26 19.82 12.85 -12.70
C ILE A 26 19.64 14.34 -12.50
N GLU A 27 18.39 14.77 -12.29
CA GLU A 27 18.02 16.14 -11.95
C GLU A 27 18.85 16.68 -10.77
N TYR A 28 19.35 17.89 -10.94
CA TYR A 28 20.13 18.58 -9.90
C TYR A 28 19.27 19.62 -9.17
N LYS A 29 19.35 19.59 -7.84
CA LYS A 29 18.79 20.60 -6.93
C LYS A 29 19.86 21.05 -5.96
N GLY A 30 20.06 22.34 -5.89
CA GLY A 30 21.04 22.87 -4.93
C GLY A 30 21.82 24.05 -5.47
N LEU A 31 22.92 24.38 -4.78
CA LEU A 31 23.79 25.49 -5.12
C LEU A 31 24.74 25.13 -6.26
N TYR A 32 24.91 26.03 -7.20
CA TYR A 32 25.80 25.85 -8.35
C TYR A 32 26.59 27.12 -8.67
N HIS A 33 27.60 26.98 -9.49
CA HIS A 33 28.38 28.09 -10.00
C HIS A 33 28.57 27.98 -11.53
N MET A 34 28.72 29.14 -12.16
CA MET A 34 28.81 29.26 -13.62
C MET A 34 30.08 30.02 -14.04
N TYR A 35 30.81 29.48 -14.98
CA TYR A 35 31.97 30.12 -15.61
C TYR A 35 31.54 31.02 -16.77
N PRO A 36 32.42 31.97 -17.19
CA PRO A 36 32.14 32.87 -18.35
C PRO A 36 31.92 32.17 -19.68
N ASN A 37 32.36 30.93 -19.82
CA ASN A 37 32.17 30.08 -20.98
C ASN A 37 30.86 29.27 -20.91
N ASN A 38 29.95 29.62 -19.97
CA ASN A 38 28.70 28.94 -19.69
C ASN A 38 28.85 27.48 -19.17
N ALA A 39 30.05 27.08 -18.76
CA ALA A 39 30.24 25.82 -18.08
C ALA A 39 29.66 25.92 -16.65
N ILE A 40 28.78 24.97 -16.28
CA ILE A 40 28.04 24.96 -15.01
C ILE A 40 28.50 23.73 -14.21
N TYR A 41 28.70 23.95 -12.91
CA TYR A 41 29.10 22.88 -11.98
C TYR A 41 28.32 22.94 -10.71
N SER A 42 28.09 21.78 -10.09
CA SER A 42 27.49 21.66 -8.76
C SER A 42 28.39 22.33 -7.70
N GLU A 43 27.80 22.64 -6.56
CA GLU A 43 28.39 23.32 -5.40
C GLU A 43 28.54 24.84 -5.57
N VAL A 44 28.67 25.53 -4.45
CA VAL A 44 28.81 27.01 -4.42
C VAL A 44 30.00 27.50 -5.20
N ARG A 45 31.13 26.77 -5.12
CA ARG A 45 32.39 27.05 -5.78
C ARG A 45 33.05 25.75 -6.22
N TRP A 46 34.02 25.84 -7.12
CA TRP A 46 34.74 24.68 -7.57
C TRP A 46 35.44 23.95 -6.42
N MET A 47 35.09 22.68 -6.25
CA MET A 47 35.67 21.73 -5.30
C MET A 47 36.12 20.48 -6.09
N PRO A 48 37.44 20.18 -6.19
CA PRO A 48 37.92 19.08 -7.04
C PRO A 48 37.30 17.71 -6.71
N ALA A 49 36.89 17.48 -5.49
CA ALA A 49 36.35 16.19 -5.03
C ALA A 49 34.84 16.06 -5.20
N SER A 50 34.09 17.16 -5.27
CA SER A 50 32.61 17.13 -5.23
C SER A 50 31.91 17.85 -6.38
N SER A 51 32.58 18.86 -7.00
CA SER A 51 31.97 19.58 -8.11
C SER A 51 31.87 18.69 -9.37
N ARG A 52 30.68 18.53 -9.87
CA ARG A 52 30.38 17.74 -11.07
C ARG A 52 29.76 18.64 -12.14
N PRO A 53 30.07 18.38 -13.44
CA PRO A 53 29.49 19.17 -14.50
C PRO A 53 27.98 19.01 -14.57
N LEU A 54 27.30 20.12 -14.79
CA LEU A 54 25.86 20.19 -14.99
C LEU A 54 25.55 20.60 -16.43
N ILE A 55 24.51 20.02 -17.00
CA ILE A 55 23.95 20.37 -18.31
C ILE A 55 22.52 20.83 -18.14
N GLU A 56 21.95 21.52 -19.10
CA GLU A 56 20.55 21.91 -19.08
C GLU A 56 19.66 20.68 -18.92
N TYR A 57 18.64 20.83 -18.07
CA TYR A 57 17.65 19.77 -17.83
C TYR A 57 16.83 19.57 -19.11
N ALA A 58 17.04 18.43 -19.74
CA ALA A 58 16.13 17.94 -20.76
C ALA A 58 15.26 16.88 -20.10
N PRO A 59 13.93 17.08 -19.99
CA PRO A 59 13.07 15.99 -19.58
C PRO A 59 13.36 14.82 -20.50
N GLN A 60 13.84 13.72 -19.95
CA GLN A 60 14.05 12.51 -20.74
C GLN A 60 12.68 12.03 -21.21
N THR A 61 12.22 12.53 -22.34
CA THR A 61 11.38 11.74 -23.20
C THR A 61 12.28 10.57 -23.61
N ALA A 62 12.14 9.48 -22.85
CA ALA A 62 12.86 8.26 -23.17
C ALA A 62 12.38 7.81 -24.56
N GLU A 63 13.07 8.26 -25.58
CA GLU A 63 13.12 7.52 -26.83
C GLU A 63 13.86 6.22 -26.51
N VAL A 64 13.11 5.26 -26.00
CA VAL A 64 13.60 3.90 -25.84
C VAL A 64 13.96 3.43 -27.25
N PRO A 65 15.21 3.01 -27.50
CA PRO A 65 15.61 2.52 -28.82
C PRO A 65 14.62 1.41 -29.22
N VAL A 66 14.02 1.58 -30.39
CA VAL A 66 13.14 0.58 -31.01
C VAL A 66 13.97 -0.67 -31.21
N LEU A 67 13.77 -1.67 -30.37
CA LEU A 67 14.24 -3.02 -30.65
C LEU A 67 13.35 -3.56 -31.77
N ASP A 68 13.91 -3.63 -33.00
CA ASP A 68 13.26 -4.27 -34.12
C ASP A 68 13.12 -5.78 -33.84
N ILE A 69 12.01 -6.15 -33.31
CA ILE A 69 11.62 -7.55 -33.13
C ILE A 69 10.68 -7.90 -34.28
N GLY A 70 11.25 -8.09 -35.48
CA GLY A 70 10.59 -8.76 -36.59
C GLY A 70 9.39 -8.02 -37.21
N GLY A 71 9.66 -6.89 -37.85
CA GLY A 71 8.82 -6.43 -38.99
C GLY A 71 7.46 -5.84 -38.72
N ASN A 72 7.11 -5.57 -37.47
CA ASN A 72 5.92 -4.80 -37.13
C ASN A 72 6.34 -3.54 -36.37
N ASP A 73 6.16 -2.41 -37.04
CA ASP A 73 6.33 -1.05 -36.48
C ASP A 73 5.38 -0.78 -35.34
N ILE A 74 5.64 -1.42 -34.19
CA ILE A 74 4.93 -1.09 -32.96
C ILE A 74 5.86 -0.13 -32.22
N GLY A 75 5.56 1.17 -32.24
CA GLY A 75 6.33 2.18 -31.55
C GLY A 75 6.61 1.78 -30.09
N ALA A 76 7.82 1.96 -29.61
CA ALA A 76 8.33 1.50 -28.32
C ALA A 76 7.42 1.89 -27.11
N LEU A 77 6.73 3.03 -27.22
CA LEU A 77 5.70 3.46 -26.25
C LEU A 77 4.47 2.54 -26.22
N SER A 78 4.08 1.99 -27.38
CA SER A 78 2.94 1.07 -27.48
C SER A 78 3.26 -0.30 -26.88
N ILE A 79 4.48 -0.79 -27.03
CA ILE A 79 4.94 -2.08 -26.46
C ILE A 79 5.07 -1.96 -24.95
N ASN A 80 5.67 -0.89 -24.44
CA ASN A 80 5.83 -0.67 -23.02
C ASN A 80 4.47 -0.47 -22.32
N ASN A 81 3.57 0.28 -22.92
CA ASN A 81 2.21 0.42 -22.38
C ASN A 81 1.43 -0.91 -22.46
N SER A 82 1.50 -1.63 -23.57
CA SER A 82 0.82 -2.91 -23.74
C SER A 82 1.40 -4.00 -22.81
N LEU A 83 2.71 -4.09 -22.65
CA LEU A 83 3.37 -4.98 -21.69
C LEU A 83 3.11 -4.54 -20.24
N TYR A 84 3.17 -3.25 -19.97
CA TYR A 84 2.83 -2.70 -18.66
C TYR A 84 1.35 -3.01 -18.32
N TYR A 85 0.41 -2.76 -19.22
CA TYR A 85 -0.99 -3.11 -19.01
C TYR A 85 -1.21 -4.61 -18.89
N LYS A 86 -0.57 -5.45 -19.70
CA LYS A 86 -0.65 -6.91 -19.58
C LYS A 86 -0.03 -7.45 -18.30
N LEU A 87 1.06 -6.85 -17.84
CA LEU A 87 1.70 -7.20 -16.56
C LEU A 87 0.90 -6.63 -15.38
N THR A 88 0.28 -5.47 -15.56
CA THR A 88 -0.55 -4.83 -14.54
C THR A 88 -1.98 -5.34 -14.54
N GLU A 89 -2.57 -5.73 -15.68
CA GLU A 89 -3.86 -6.42 -15.71
C GLU A 89 -3.86 -7.73 -14.96
N LYS A 90 -2.73 -8.44 -14.89
CA LYS A 90 -2.60 -9.65 -14.08
C LYS A 90 -2.21 -9.39 -12.62
N ARG A 91 -1.63 -8.20 -12.30
CA ARG A 91 -1.14 -7.87 -10.96
C ARG A 91 -1.86 -6.71 -10.28
N PHE A 92 -2.50 -5.85 -11.05
CA PHE A 92 -3.28 -4.72 -10.58
C PHE A 92 -4.69 -4.78 -11.17
N ASN A 93 -5.34 -5.91 -11.05
CA ASN A 93 -6.79 -5.83 -10.93
C ASN A 93 -7.03 -4.75 -9.90
N LYS A 94 -7.70 -3.65 -10.34
CA LYS A 94 -8.11 -2.50 -9.53
C LYS A 94 -8.10 -2.92 -8.08
N HIS A 95 -7.27 -2.27 -7.24
CA HIS A 95 -7.14 -2.59 -5.83
C HIS A 95 -8.50 -3.04 -5.31
N TYR A 96 -8.74 -4.35 -5.31
CA TYR A 96 -10.02 -4.87 -4.87
C TYR A 96 -10.01 -4.68 -3.37
N LYS A 97 -10.62 -3.58 -2.93
CA LYS A 97 -10.87 -3.37 -1.51
C LYS A 97 -11.97 -4.36 -1.14
N PRO A 98 -11.73 -5.24 -0.17
CA PRO A 98 -12.76 -6.17 0.28
C PRO A 98 -14.04 -5.39 0.65
N PRO A 99 -15.21 -5.79 0.16
CA PRO A 99 -16.45 -5.19 0.61
C PRO A 99 -16.65 -5.52 2.09
N TYR A 100 -17.06 -4.51 2.86
CA TYR A 100 -17.45 -4.73 4.24
C TYR A 100 -18.67 -5.66 4.30
N TYR A 101 -18.56 -6.68 5.15
CA TYR A 101 -19.63 -7.63 5.43
C TYR A 101 -19.98 -7.58 6.90
N TYR A 102 -21.27 -7.47 7.21
CA TYR A 102 -21.77 -7.61 8.57
C TYR A 102 -22.37 -9.01 8.72
N PRO A 103 -21.82 -9.88 9.59
CA PRO A 103 -22.29 -11.25 9.71
C PRO A 103 -23.62 -11.30 10.43
N GLU A 104 -24.52 -12.18 9.96
CA GLU A 104 -25.78 -12.46 10.59
C GLU A 104 -25.77 -13.91 11.11
N PRO A 105 -25.79 -14.14 12.43
CA PRO A 105 -25.84 -15.48 12.99
C PRO A 105 -27.12 -16.22 12.58
N THR A 106 -26.95 -17.44 12.16
CA THR A 106 -28.07 -18.36 11.84
C THR A 106 -28.50 -19.15 13.08
N ASN A 107 -29.72 -19.74 13.04
CA ASN A 107 -30.15 -20.63 14.11
C ASN A 107 -29.17 -21.78 14.35
N ALA A 108 -28.54 -22.31 13.29
CA ALA A 108 -27.52 -23.33 13.41
C ALA A 108 -26.26 -22.85 14.15
N ASN A 109 -25.90 -21.57 14.04
CA ASN A 109 -24.82 -20.98 14.82
C ASN A 109 -25.19 -20.89 16.31
N TYR A 110 -26.40 -20.48 16.62
CA TYR A 110 -26.88 -20.46 18.00
C TYR A 110 -26.97 -21.86 18.62
N ASP A 111 -27.35 -22.87 17.85
CA ASP A 111 -27.36 -24.26 18.31
C ASP A 111 -25.96 -24.80 18.61
N LYS A 112 -24.94 -24.31 17.86
CA LYS A 112 -23.53 -24.61 18.12
C LYS A 112 -22.91 -23.76 19.24
N GLY A 113 -23.51 -22.63 19.58
CA GLY A 113 -22.97 -21.64 20.49
C GLY A 113 -21.81 -20.82 19.95
N ASN A 114 -21.49 -20.94 18.67
CA ASN A 114 -20.40 -20.19 18.02
C ASN A 114 -20.65 -19.97 16.54
N MET A 115 -19.97 -18.98 15.97
CA MET A 115 -19.96 -18.67 14.55
C MET A 115 -18.55 -18.36 14.06
N ASP A 116 -18.31 -18.56 12.78
CA ASP A 116 -17.05 -18.16 12.14
C ASP A 116 -17.17 -16.72 11.63
N ARG A 117 -16.18 -15.88 11.97
CA ARG A 117 -16.00 -14.53 11.44
C ARG A 117 -14.71 -14.47 10.64
N PHE A 118 -14.73 -13.73 9.53
CA PHE A 118 -13.60 -13.67 8.61
C PHE A 118 -13.16 -12.22 8.42
N PHE A 119 -11.85 -12.00 8.43
CA PHE A 119 -11.26 -10.67 8.36
C PHE A 119 -10.15 -10.62 7.32
N ALA A 120 -10.03 -9.46 6.68
CA ALA A 120 -8.90 -9.10 5.83
C ALA A 120 -8.23 -7.85 6.42
N GLN A 121 -6.92 -7.88 6.61
CA GLN A 121 -6.11 -6.75 7.08
C GLN A 121 -5.08 -6.39 6.03
N ARG A 122 -4.96 -5.12 5.72
CA ARG A 122 -3.96 -4.65 4.78
C ARG A 122 -2.54 -4.77 5.35
N ILE A 123 -1.61 -5.38 4.60
CA ILE A 123 -0.24 -5.68 5.09
C ILE A 123 0.56 -4.42 5.40
N ASN A 124 0.39 -3.36 4.60
CA ASN A 124 1.10 -2.10 4.74
C ASN A 124 0.34 -1.05 5.57
N ASP A 125 -0.87 -1.36 6.02
CA ASP A 125 -1.69 -0.52 6.91
C ASP A 125 -2.47 -1.42 7.86
N MET A 126 -1.89 -1.67 9.03
CA MET A 126 -2.48 -2.57 10.04
C MET A 126 -3.76 -2.03 10.68
N SER A 127 -4.12 -0.77 10.41
CA SER A 127 -5.38 -0.18 10.86
C SER A 127 -6.54 -0.43 9.89
N ASP A 128 -6.23 -0.77 8.61
CA ASP A 128 -7.24 -1.09 7.60
C ASP A 128 -7.66 -2.57 7.72
N ILE A 129 -8.59 -2.81 8.65
CA ILE A 129 -9.22 -4.11 8.87
C ILE A 129 -10.64 -4.05 8.30
N THR A 130 -11.03 -5.09 7.59
CA THR A 130 -12.38 -5.23 7.03
C THR A 130 -12.89 -6.63 7.32
N GLU A 131 -14.11 -6.73 7.86
CA GLU A 131 -14.80 -8.01 7.97
C GLU A 131 -15.36 -8.41 6.60
N ILE A 132 -15.15 -9.66 6.20
CA ILE A 132 -15.50 -10.22 4.89
C ILE A 132 -16.39 -11.46 5.05
N ASN A 133 -17.09 -11.84 4.02
CA ASN A 133 -17.88 -13.08 4.05
C ASN A 133 -17.00 -14.33 3.80
N ALA A 134 -17.57 -15.51 4.06
CA ALA A 134 -16.89 -16.79 3.83
C ALA A 134 -16.49 -16.99 2.35
N ASP A 135 -17.34 -16.58 1.42
CA ASP A 135 -17.08 -16.72 -0.02
C ASP A 135 -15.85 -15.90 -0.46
N GLU A 136 -15.68 -14.68 0.07
CA GLU A 136 -14.51 -13.85 -0.19
C GLU A 136 -13.26 -14.43 0.45
N PHE A 137 -13.39 -14.98 1.65
CA PHE A 137 -12.28 -15.64 2.34
C PHE A 137 -11.82 -16.89 1.57
N ASP A 138 -12.73 -17.70 1.02
CA ASP A 138 -12.40 -18.90 0.27
C ASP A 138 -11.84 -18.57 -1.12
N ARG A 139 -12.26 -17.46 -1.73
CA ARG A 139 -11.75 -16.99 -3.03
C ARG A 139 -10.27 -16.58 -3.00
N LYS A 140 -9.68 -16.32 -1.85
CA LYS A 140 -8.25 -15.96 -1.74
C LYS A 140 -7.34 -16.99 -2.43
N ASN A 141 -7.75 -18.27 -2.47
CA ASN A 141 -6.99 -19.37 -3.08
C ASN A 141 -7.46 -19.73 -4.50
N ASP A 142 -8.48 -19.04 -5.04
CA ASP A 142 -9.03 -19.36 -6.36
C ASP A 142 -8.31 -18.54 -7.45
N THR A 143 -7.38 -19.16 -8.14
CA THR A 143 -6.61 -18.54 -9.25
C THR A 143 -7.48 -18.19 -10.46
N ASN A 144 -8.72 -18.71 -10.55
CA ASN A 144 -9.62 -18.51 -11.68
C ASN A 144 -10.63 -17.38 -11.47
N LYS A 145 -10.77 -16.88 -10.24
CA LYS A 145 -11.69 -15.82 -9.90
C LYS A 145 -10.94 -14.62 -9.32
N PRO A 146 -11.33 -13.39 -9.70
CA PRO A 146 -10.78 -12.21 -9.04
C PRO A 146 -11.16 -12.24 -7.56
N GLY A 147 -10.18 -12.38 -6.71
CA GLY A 147 -10.30 -12.35 -5.25
C GLY A 147 -9.43 -11.27 -4.64
N ILE A 148 -9.43 -11.22 -3.32
CA ILE A 148 -8.57 -10.32 -2.56
C ILE A 148 -7.12 -10.82 -2.71
N ASP A 149 -6.20 -9.90 -3.06
CA ASP A 149 -4.79 -10.22 -3.28
C ASP A 149 -4.09 -10.56 -1.94
N GLU A 150 -3.63 -11.81 -1.80
CA GLU A 150 -2.85 -12.27 -0.64
C GLU A 150 -1.51 -11.53 -0.46
N GLY A 151 -0.97 -10.93 -1.51
CA GLY A 151 0.21 -10.09 -1.44
C GLY A 151 -0.05 -8.72 -0.79
N LEU A 152 -1.32 -8.29 -0.72
CA LEU A 152 -1.74 -7.01 -0.14
C LEU A 152 -2.48 -7.16 1.18
N TYR A 153 -3.10 -8.31 1.43
CA TYR A 153 -3.93 -8.56 2.61
C TYR A 153 -3.53 -9.83 3.33
N LYS A 154 -3.56 -9.77 4.65
CA LYS A 154 -3.58 -10.94 5.53
C LYS A 154 -5.03 -11.33 5.79
N PHE A 155 -5.28 -12.61 5.93
CA PHE A 155 -6.60 -13.16 6.21
C PHE A 155 -6.63 -13.85 7.56
N LEU A 156 -7.74 -13.71 8.26
CA LEU A 156 -7.96 -14.31 9.56
C LEU A 156 -9.36 -14.91 9.62
N LYS A 157 -9.48 -16.10 10.17
CA LYS A 157 -10.72 -16.74 10.55
C LYS A 157 -10.77 -16.83 12.07
N LEU A 158 -11.80 -16.26 12.69
CA LEU A 158 -12.04 -16.33 14.11
C LEU A 158 -13.27 -17.19 14.41
N GLN A 159 -13.19 -18.00 15.44
CA GLN A 159 -14.35 -18.65 16.02
C GLN A 159 -14.90 -17.77 17.14
N TRP A 160 -16.07 -17.19 16.92
CA TRP A 160 -16.71 -16.24 17.82
C TRP A 160 -17.79 -16.93 18.65
N THR A 161 -17.71 -16.83 19.97
CA THR A 161 -18.69 -17.42 20.90
C THR A 161 -19.90 -16.51 21.01
N ILE A 162 -21.12 -17.06 20.89
CA ILE A 162 -22.38 -16.32 20.87
C ILE A 162 -23.46 -16.83 21.85
N ASP A 163 -23.20 -17.94 22.55
CA ASP A 163 -24.14 -18.51 23.53
C ASP A 163 -23.39 -18.90 24.81
N GLY A 164 -24.06 -18.79 25.95
CA GLY A 164 -23.50 -19.04 27.27
C GLY A 164 -23.67 -17.85 28.22
N PRO A 165 -23.13 -17.92 29.45
CA PRO A 165 -23.06 -16.78 30.36
C PRO A 165 -22.27 -15.63 29.71
N ILE A 166 -22.78 -14.40 29.79
CA ILE A 166 -22.23 -13.25 29.05
C ILE A 166 -20.78 -12.96 29.40
N ASP A 167 -20.39 -13.11 30.65
CA ASP A 167 -19.01 -12.88 31.08
C ASP A 167 -18.07 -13.93 30.53
N ASP A 168 -18.52 -15.18 30.39
CA ASP A 168 -17.75 -16.25 29.77
C ASP A 168 -17.60 -16.02 28.26
N VAL A 169 -18.68 -15.57 27.58
CA VAL A 169 -18.67 -15.21 26.16
C VAL A 169 -17.69 -14.07 25.90
N ARG A 170 -17.76 -12.98 26.69
CA ARG A 170 -16.81 -11.86 26.59
C ARG A 170 -15.37 -12.32 26.79
N ALA A 171 -15.14 -13.12 27.85
CA ALA A 171 -13.81 -13.63 28.15
C ALA A 171 -13.28 -14.55 27.04
N ALA A 172 -14.13 -15.41 26.47
CA ALA A 172 -13.77 -16.29 25.35
C ALA A 172 -13.36 -15.46 24.11
N ASN A 173 -14.17 -14.49 23.73
CA ASN A 173 -13.93 -13.66 22.56
C ASN A 173 -12.69 -12.77 22.73
N VAL A 174 -12.42 -12.20 23.90
CA VAL A 174 -11.17 -11.48 24.20
C VAL A 174 -9.94 -12.40 24.07
N ARG A 175 -10.05 -13.66 24.50
CA ARG A 175 -8.94 -14.63 24.34
C ARG A 175 -8.64 -14.94 22.89
N VAL A 176 -9.68 -15.12 22.06
CA VAL A 176 -9.53 -15.40 20.63
C VAL A 176 -8.89 -14.22 19.92
N ILE A 177 -9.31 -12.98 20.22
CA ILE A 177 -8.67 -11.75 19.69
C ILE A 177 -7.20 -11.69 20.10
N SER A 178 -6.91 -11.87 21.41
CA SER A 178 -5.55 -11.80 21.93
C SER A 178 -4.65 -12.88 21.33
N TYR A 179 -5.20 -14.06 21.05
CA TYR A 179 -4.49 -15.14 20.37
C TYR A 179 -4.13 -14.75 18.94
N ALA A 180 -5.09 -14.22 18.18
CA ALA A 180 -4.88 -13.79 16.79
C ALA A 180 -3.83 -12.68 16.68
N GLU A 181 -3.84 -11.71 17.59
CA GLU A 181 -2.83 -10.64 17.60
C GLU A 181 -1.43 -11.16 17.89
N ARG A 182 -1.28 -12.13 18.81
CA ARG A 182 0.03 -12.66 19.22
C ARG A 182 0.60 -13.70 18.27
N ASN A 183 -0.23 -14.66 17.83
CA ASN A 183 0.24 -15.83 17.08
C ASN A 183 0.08 -15.63 15.57
N ASP A 184 -1.04 -15.05 15.12
CA ASP A 184 -1.29 -14.82 13.70
C ASP A 184 -0.80 -13.45 13.24
N GLN A 185 -0.25 -12.64 14.18
CA GLN A 185 0.26 -11.29 13.91
C GLN A 185 -0.78 -10.39 13.23
N PHE A 186 -2.06 -10.58 13.58
CA PHE A 186 -3.17 -9.79 13.08
C PHE A 186 -3.43 -8.61 14.03
N TYR A 187 -2.59 -7.59 13.94
CA TYR A 187 -2.53 -6.48 14.89
C TYR A 187 -3.75 -5.55 14.81
N ASN A 188 -4.03 -4.82 15.91
CA ASN A 188 -5.16 -3.88 16.07
C ASN A 188 -6.57 -4.51 15.99
N LEU A 189 -6.67 -5.83 16.07
CA LEU A 189 -7.96 -6.51 16.06
C LEU A 189 -8.78 -6.18 17.32
N SER A 190 -8.12 -6.03 18.46
CA SER A 190 -8.72 -5.60 19.72
C SER A 190 -9.29 -4.18 19.68
N THR A 191 -8.72 -3.31 18.83
CA THR A 191 -9.25 -1.96 18.60
C THR A 191 -10.43 -1.97 17.63
N TYR A 192 -10.44 -2.91 16.69
CA TYR A 192 -11.52 -3.07 15.71
C TYR A 192 -12.74 -3.77 16.31
N LEU A 193 -12.53 -4.83 17.11
CA LEU A 193 -13.59 -5.61 17.78
C LEU A 193 -13.71 -5.17 19.24
N THR A 194 -14.40 -4.08 19.49
CA THR A 194 -14.60 -3.53 20.84
C THR A 194 -15.78 -4.16 21.57
N ASP A 195 -16.74 -4.69 20.83
CA ASP A 195 -17.95 -5.31 21.38
C ASP A 195 -17.78 -6.84 21.44
N HIS A 196 -17.38 -7.33 22.60
CA HIS A 196 -17.04 -8.75 22.79
C HIS A 196 -18.24 -9.69 22.98
N ASP A 197 -19.42 -9.16 23.17
CA ASP A 197 -20.71 -9.88 23.23
C ASP A 197 -21.61 -9.58 22.03
N GLU A 198 -21.06 -8.97 20.98
CA GLU A 198 -21.75 -8.83 19.71
C GLU A 198 -22.28 -10.20 19.25
N PHE A 199 -23.53 -10.24 18.82
CA PHE A 199 -24.24 -11.46 18.41
C PHE A 199 -24.63 -12.42 19.56
N HIS A 200 -24.49 -12.04 20.82
CA HIS A 200 -24.95 -12.89 21.92
C HIS A 200 -26.46 -13.15 21.83
N LYS A 201 -26.86 -14.41 22.03
CA LYS A 201 -28.22 -14.90 21.85
C LYS A 201 -29.28 -14.10 22.60
N ASN A 202 -28.96 -13.61 23.78
CA ASN A 202 -29.90 -12.88 24.64
C ASN A 202 -29.69 -11.36 24.64
N ARG A 203 -28.86 -10.83 23.73
CA ARG A 203 -28.51 -9.41 23.70
C ARG A 203 -29.73 -8.48 23.63
N HIS A 204 -30.74 -8.81 22.80
CA HIS A 204 -31.95 -8.00 22.71
C HIS A 204 -32.70 -7.89 24.03
N LYS A 205 -32.84 -9.02 24.76
CA LYS A 205 -33.49 -9.02 26.06
C LYS A 205 -32.75 -8.19 27.11
N MET A 206 -31.41 -8.22 27.06
CA MET A 206 -30.57 -7.48 28.00
C MET A 206 -30.61 -5.98 27.73
N LEU A 207 -30.66 -5.57 26.46
CA LEU A 207 -30.79 -4.16 26.09
C LEU A 207 -32.16 -3.59 26.47
N GLU A 208 -33.23 -4.38 26.34
CA GLU A 208 -34.59 -4.00 26.80
C GLU A 208 -34.67 -3.88 28.34
N GLU A 209 -33.91 -4.72 29.09
CA GLU A 209 -33.84 -4.65 30.54
C GLU A 209 -32.96 -3.48 31.03
N GLU A 210 -31.92 -3.12 30.30
CA GLU A 210 -30.98 -2.06 30.67
C GLU A 210 -31.50 -0.65 30.28
N TYR A 211 -32.32 -0.57 29.23
CA TYR A 211 -32.92 0.67 28.72
C TYR A 211 -34.45 0.47 28.50
N PRO A 212 -35.24 0.36 29.57
CA PRO A 212 -36.70 0.32 29.44
C PRO A 212 -37.17 1.70 28.93
N ASP A 213 -38.05 1.70 27.89
CA ASP A 213 -38.68 2.91 27.31
C ASP A 213 -39.47 3.73 28.37
#